data_c4d9c413cde28ef4a2a9e0be7e97204e
#
_entry.id   c4d9c413cde28ef4a2a9e0be7e97204e
#
_cell.length_a   1.000
_cell.length_b   1.000
_cell.length_c   1.000
_cell.angle_alpha   90.00
_cell.angle_beta   90.00
_cell.angle_gamma   90.00
#
_symmetry.space_group_name_H-M   'P 1'
#
loop_
_entity.id
_entity.type
_entity.pdbx_description
1 polymer ?
#
loop_
_entity_poly.entity_id
_entity_poly.type
_entity_poly.pdbx_seq_one_letter_code
_entity_poly.pdbx_strand_id
1 'polypeptide(L)'
;NTYTAHLKDDELGWNHFKYDKTYYKIHPNGEFPTLDGKRANATTKYDKLDPNLYEKDVDINLRILLDIYKESDEPATWHNKVFLDIETEMGGAINIGYCKLAPVKVTAIALYDDNTKDYFVYILDEDNKLQSSTRNGRSVIPCRNEKILLSSFLTKWQEIDPTILITWNGDGFDVPFLYNRMCRILGEHTANGLSPLGIVKLDEYDPKMPYKVAGVTSLDYMRLYKKFIPKQQPSYALNNICLEELGRGKIEYKGSLDKLFRDDIEKFIEYNVNDVALIVELDNKKKFIDLAIMLAHMGHVPYHYVYQSSKLIEGAIMTYLKRKDIVSPNKPTTINPQLNQSWSIEMPESEDDDKFAGAYVKEPVPGLYDWNIDEDLTSLYPSLGILLNCGFETLLFKILTTDPYDDSWNLQDMQEKDQNMKVQIEQIGGKTKTIKLSKLIKLIKDNEVIMSPNGVAFDSQRISIVCEVMEDWFQKRKEFKNKMKDAGNSGDTKMYEYYDRIQQIMKIFLNSIYGVL
;
A
#
# COMPACT_ATOMS: atom_id res chain seq x y z
N ASN A 1 20.24 18.25 -6.44
CA ASN A 1 19.12 17.66 -7.20
C ASN A 1 17.83 18.41 -6.89
N THR A 2 17.48 19.30 -7.80
CA THR A 2 16.25 20.09 -7.73
C THR A 2 15.17 19.40 -8.55
N TYR A 3 14.00 19.22 -7.96
CA TYR A 3 12.81 18.63 -8.59
C TYR A 3 11.75 19.71 -8.78
N THR A 4 10.83 19.50 -9.70
CA THR A 4 9.60 20.31 -9.75
C THR A 4 8.53 19.50 -9.06
N ALA A 5 8.06 19.99 -7.91
CA ALA A 5 6.96 19.41 -7.17
C ALA A 5 5.63 20.05 -7.61
N HIS A 6 4.58 19.24 -7.63
CA HIS A 6 3.23 19.65 -7.98
C HIS A 6 2.31 19.20 -6.84
N LEU A 7 1.72 20.17 -6.14
CA LEU A 7 0.74 19.92 -5.08
C LEU A 7 -0.58 20.60 -5.47
N LYS A 8 -1.68 19.91 -5.26
CA LYS A 8 -3.01 20.47 -5.45
C LYS A 8 -3.56 20.94 -4.11
N ASP A 9 -3.98 22.19 -4.09
CA ASP A 9 -4.73 22.81 -3.02
C ASP A 9 -6.21 22.88 -3.42
N ASP A 10 -7.13 22.69 -2.50
CA ASP A 10 -8.57 22.71 -2.75
C ASP A 10 -9.09 24.08 -3.18
N GLU A 11 -8.48 25.17 -2.69
CA GLU A 11 -8.87 26.54 -2.99
C GLU A 11 -8.08 27.15 -4.16
N LEU A 12 -6.78 26.88 -4.23
CA LEU A 12 -5.85 27.52 -5.16
C LEU A 12 -5.51 26.69 -6.40
N GLY A 13 -5.97 25.42 -6.44
CA GLY A 13 -5.67 24.51 -7.53
C GLY A 13 -4.24 23.97 -7.50
N TRP A 14 -3.60 23.81 -8.69
CA TRP A 14 -2.27 23.22 -8.79
C TRP A 14 -1.17 24.24 -8.49
N ASN A 15 -0.37 23.97 -7.46
CA ASN A 15 0.82 24.73 -7.11
C ASN A 15 2.08 24.00 -7.60
N HIS A 16 2.99 24.75 -8.26
CA HIS A 16 4.23 24.24 -8.82
C HIS A 16 5.41 24.94 -8.16
N PHE A 17 6.30 24.18 -7.52
CA PHE A 17 7.46 24.77 -6.86
C PHE A 17 8.72 23.93 -7.06
N LYS A 18 9.86 24.57 -6.89
CA LYS A 18 11.16 23.90 -6.89
C LYS A 18 11.41 23.31 -5.52
N TYR A 19 11.77 22.04 -5.49
CA TYR A 19 12.06 21.30 -4.29
C TYR A 19 13.49 20.73 -4.36
N ASP A 20 14.31 21.08 -3.39
CA ASP A 20 15.67 20.59 -3.26
C ASP A 20 15.70 19.45 -2.24
N LYS A 21 15.93 18.22 -2.73
CA LYS A 21 16.00 17.04 -1.87
C LYS A 21 17.16 17.17 -0.90
N THR A 22 16.87 17.07 0.38
CA THR A 22 17.85 17.05 1.46
C THR A 22 18.38 15.62 1.67
N TYR A 23 19.68 15.51 1.82
CA TYR A 23 20.43 14.31 2.19
C TYR A 23 21.17 14.58 3.50
N TYR A 24 21.77 13.55 4.10
CA TYR A 24 22.53 13.70 5.32
C TYR A 24 23.92 13.10 5.17
N LYS A 25 24.95 13.91 5.38
CA LYS A 25 26.35 13.48 5.30
C LYS A 25 26.90 13.21 6.69
N ILE A 26 27.46 12.01 6.88
CA ILE A 26 28.07 11.61 8.15
C ILE A 26 29.22 12.55 8.51
N HIS A 27 29.18 13.03 9.75
CA HIS A 27 30.19 13.91 10.32
C HIS A 27 30.29 13.66 11.83
N PRO A 28 31.52 13.55 12.42
CA PRO A 28 31.67 13.23 13.85
C PRO A 28 30.90 14.15 14.80
N ASN A 29 30.81 15.43 14.47
CA ASN A 29 30.11 16.47 15.24
C ASN A 29 28.85 16.95 14.51
N GLY A 30 28.16 16.06 13.78
CA GLY A 30 26.95 16.42 13.05
C GLY A 30 25.80 16.80 13.98
N GLU A 31 24.85 17.55 13.46
CA GLU A 31 23.67 18.02 14.18
C GLU A 31 22.68 16.87 14.45
N PHE A 32 22.45 16.01 13.46
CA PHE A 32 21.42 14.99 13.48
C PHE A 32 21.98 13.64 13.93
N PRO A 33 21.40 12.95 14.94
CA PRO A 33 21.72 11.58 15.24
C PRO A 33 21.24 10.64 14.12
N THR A 34 21.95 9.56 13.88
CA THR A 34 21.54 8.53 12.92
C THR A 34 21.08 7.26 13.65
N LEU A 35 20.23 6.49 13.00
CA LEU A 35 19.70 5.23 13.57
C LEU A 35 20.82 4.23 13.91
N ASP A 36 21.91 4.21 13.14
CA ASP A 36 23.10 3.35 13.38
C ASP A 36 24.12 3.96 14.36
N GLY A 37 23.75 4.98 15.13
CA GLY A 37 24.54 5.54 16.22
C GLY A 37 25.62 6.54 15.80
N LYS A 38 25.62 7.01 14.56
CA LYS A 38 26.51 8.08 14.08
C LYS A 38 25.85 9.45 14.21
N ARG A 39 26.51 10.46 13.66
CA ARG A 39 25.95 11.81 13.53
C ARG A 39 26.11 12.31 12.09
N ALA A 40 25.23 13.19 11.65
CA ALA A 40 25.23 13.71 10.29
C ALA A 40 24.84 15.19 10.23
N ASN A 41 25.20 15.87 9.14
CA ASN A 41 24.74 17.20 8.78
C ASN A 41 23.90 17.16 7.52
N ALA A 42 22.87 18.00 7.45
CA ALA A 42 22.03 18.15 6.27
C ALA A 42 22.84 18.73 5.10
N THR A 43 22.56 18.28 3.87
CA THR A 43 23.18 18.77 2.64
C THR A 43 22.26 18.55 1.44
N THR A 44 22.34 19.45 0.46
CA THR A 44 21.68 19.28 -0.85
C THR A 44 22.62 18.68 -1.91
N LYS A 45 23.90 18.48 -1.56
CA LYS A 45 24.88 17.89 -2.46
C LYS A 45 24.70 16.37 -2.52
N TYR A 46 24.39 15.89 -3.71
CA TYR A 46 24.22 14.45 -3.98
C TYR A 46 25.48 13.85 -4.59
N ASP A 47 25.93 12.75 -4.01
CA ASP A 47 26.92 11.88 -4.61
C ASP A 47 26.45 10.41 -4.45
N LYS A 48 26.19 9.77 -5.58
CA LYS A 48 25.72 8.37 -5.61
C LYS A 48 26.72 7.42 -4.97
N LEU A 49 28.00 7.70 -5.12
CA LEU A 49 29.09 6.83 -4.67
C LEU A 49 29.55 7.11 -3.23
N ASP A 50 29.15 8.24 -2.64
CA ASP A 50 29.56 8.56 -1.27
C ASP A 50 28.87 7.62 -0.26
N PRO A 51 29.62 6.71 0.42
CA PRO A 51 29.04 5.81 1.40
C PRO A 51 28.58 6.53 2.67
N ASN A 52 29.08 7.75 2.91
CA ASN A 52 28.73 8.58 4.07
C ASN A 52 27.52 9.48 3.82
N LEU A 53 26.87 9.38 2.65
CA LEU A 53 25.66 10.14 2.34
C LEU A 53 24.44 9.24 2.56
N TYR A 54 23.60 9.60 3.53
CA TYR A 54 22.41 8.87 3.98
C TYR A 54 21.11 9.40 3.33
N GLU A 55 20.06 8.58 3.37
CA GLU A 55 18.74 8.83 2.79
C GLU A 55 18.78 9.12 1.27
N LYS A 56 19.77 8.54 0.56
CA LYS A 56 19.87 8.65 -0.90
C LYS A 56 18.73 7.95 -1.63
N ASP A 57 18.30 6.84 -1.10
CA ASP A 57 17.36 5.87 -1.65
C ASP A 57 15.90 6.12 -1.26
N VAL A 58 15.66 7.13 -0.40
CA VAL A 58 14.29 7.55 -0.09
C VAL A 58 13.61 8.08 -1.36
N ASP A 59 12.43 7.55 -1.68
CA ASP A 59 11.63 7.99 -2.82
C ASP A 59 11.34 9.50 -2.74
N ILE A 60 11.37 10.19 -3.88
CA ILE A 60 11.23 11.66 -3.92
C ILE A 60 9.85 12.12 -3.45
N ASN A 61 8.78 11.38 -3.79
CA ASN A 61 7.42 11.75 -3.39
C ASN A 61 7.24 11.53 -1.90
N LEU A 62 7.77 10.41 -1.37
CA LEU A 62 7.81 10.17 0.07
C LEU A 62 8.57 11.28 0.79
N ARG A 63 9.73 11.68 0.26
CA ARG A 63 10.53 12.76 0.86
C ARG A 63 9.80 14.10 0.90
N ILE A 64 9.11 14.47 -0.17
CA ILE A 64 8.31 15.70 -0.23
C ILE A 64 7.19 15.64 0.83
N LEU A 65 6.48 14.51 0.94
CA LEU A 65 5.43 14.34 1.94
C LEU A 65 5.97 14.45 3.36
N LEU A 66 7.12 13.82 3.64
CA LEU A 66 7.78 13.90 4.95
C LEU A 66 8.19 15.33 5.32
N ASP A 67 8.77 16.06 4.38
CA ASP A 67 9.27 17.42 4.67
C ASP A 67 8.13 18.43 4.82
N ILE A 68 6.98 18.23 4.16
CA ILE A 68 5.86 19.17 4.17
C ILE A 68 4.80 18.80 5.21
N TYR A 69 4.47 17.50 5.34
CA TYR A 69 3.30 17.04 6.10
C TYR A 69 3.63 16.18 7.33
N LYS A 70 4.90 16.08 7.75
CA LYS A 70 5.30 15.21 8.87
C LYS A 70 4.52 15.43 10.19
N GLU A 71 3.98 16.62 10.38
CA GLU A 71 3.28 16.99 11.62
C GLU A 71 1.78 16.66 11.61
N SER A 72 1.21 16.23 10.47
CA SER A 72 -0.21 15.94 10.35
C SER A 72 -0.46 14.48 9.97
N ASP A 73 -1.30 13.79 10.75
CA ASP A 73 -1.84 12.47 10.44
C ASP A 73 -3.30 12.56 9.91
N GLU A 74 -3.84 13.76 9.74
CA GLU A 74 -5.21 13.98 9.31
C GLU A 74 -5.37 13.83 7.81
N PRO A 75 -6.35 13.04 7.33
CA PRO A 75 -6.60 12.87 5.92
C PRO A 75 -7.16 14.13 5.29
N ALA A 76 -6.85 14.36 4.02
CA ALA A 76 -7.52 15.37 3.22
C ALA A 76 -9.02 15.08 3.15
N THR A 77 -9.84 16.12 3.34
CA THR A 77 -11.30 16.01 3.37
C THR A 77 -11.94 16.27 2.00
N TRP A 78 -11.15 16.73 1.03
CA TRP A 78 -11.58 17.08 -0.30
C TRP A 78 -10.92 16.17 -1.34
N HIS A 79 -11.70 15.59 -2.22
CA HIS A 79 -11.22 14.88 -3.40
C HIS A 79 -12.31 14.87 -4.45
N ASN A 80 -11.96 15.18 -5.69
CA ASN A 80 -12.82 14.95 -6.83
C ASN A 80 -12.71 13.47 -7.21
N LYS A 81 -13.61 12.65 -6.68
CA LYS A 81 -13.68 11.22 -6.92
C LYS A 81 -14.57 10.91 -8.11
N VAL A 82 -14.07 10.11 -9.01
CA VAL A 82 -14.77 9.67 -10.21
C VAL A 82 -14.75 8.16 -10.30
N PHE A 83 -15.91 7.55 -10.54
CA PHE A 83 -16.04 6.14 -10.86
C PHE A 83 -16.23 6.00 -12.36
N LEU A 84 -15.52 5.05 -12.98
CA LEU A 84 -15.49 4.89 -14.42
C LEU A 84 -15.56 3.41 -14.82
N ASP A 85 -16.25 3.16 -15.92
CA ASP A 85 -16.25 1.89 -16.63
C ASP A 85 -16.37 2.14 -18.13
N ILE A 86 -15.66 1.36 -18.95
CA ILE A 86 -15.70 1.47 -20.41
C ILE A 86 -16.18 0.18 -21.05
N GLU A 87 -16.93 0.34 -22.15
CA GLU A 87 -17.30 -0.77 -23.01
C GLU A 87 -16.66 -0.62 -24.39
N THR A 88 -16.23 -1.74 -24.95
CA THR A 88 -15.59 -1.77 -26.27
C THR A 88 -16.25 -2.79 -27.17
N GLU A 89 -16.08 -2.65 -28.48
CA GLU A 89 -16.38 -3.75 -29.41
C GLU A 89 -15.62 -5.01 -28.97
N MET A 90 -16.20 -6.19 -29.21
CA MET A 90 -15.54 -7.44 -28.91
C MET A 90 -14.28 -7.60 -29.79
N GLY A 91 -13.18 -7.89 -29.13
CA GLY A 91 -11.86 -8.05 -29.76
C GLY A 91 -11.18 -9.34 -29.33
N GLY A 92 -9.87 -9.32 -29.22
CA GLY A 92 -9.06 -10.44 -28.77
C GLY A 92 -9.02 -10.61 -27.25
N ALA A 93 -8.17 -11.51 -26.78
CA ALA A 93 -7.96 -11.73 -25.34
C ALA A 93 -7.40 -10.46 -24.68
N ILE A 94 -8.00 -10.05 -23.58
CA ILE A 94 -7.62 -8.85 -22.82
C ILE A 94 -6.29 -9.13 -22.09
N ASN A 95 -5.27 -8.38 -22.48
CA ASN A 95 -3.96 -8.33 -21.82
C ASN A 95 -3.31 -6.97 -22.12
N ILE A 96 -2.19 -6.67 -21.48
CA ILE A 96 -1.51 -5.38 -21.64
C ILE A 96 -1.11 -5.07 -23.08
N GLY A 97 -0.73 -6.08 -23.87
CA GLY A 97 -0.41 -5.92 -25.31
C GLY A 97 -1.64 -5.52 -26.11
N TYR A 98 -2.79 -6.13 -25.82
CA TYR A 98 -4.07 -5.75 -26.42
C TYR A 98 -4.47 -4.31 -26.06
N CYS A 99 -4.30 -3.93 -24.78
CA CYS A 99 -4.56 -2.56 -24.34
C CYS A 99 -3.61 -1.54 -24.99
N LYS A 100 -2.32 -1.88 -25.17
CA LYS A 100 -1.36 -1.02 -25.90
C LYS A 100 -1.75 -0.81 -27.36
N LEU A 101 -2.27 -1.81 -28.01
CA LEU A 101 -2.75 -1.70 -29.39
C LEU A 101 -4.10 -0.98 -29.48
N ALA A 102 -4.97 -1.16 -28.51
CA ALA A 102 -6.34 -0.67 -28.46
C ALA A 102 -7.04 -0.76 -29.84
N PRO A 103 -7.21 -1.99 -30.39
CA PRO A 103 -7.52 -2.18 -31.80
C PRO A 103 -8.98 -1.88 -32.17
N VAL A 104 -9.90 -1.99 -31.22
CA VAL A 104 -11.35 -1.87 -31.43
C VAL A 104 -11.88 -0.55 -30.88
N LYS A 105 -13.09 -0.16 -31.29
CA LYS A 105 -13.73 1.08 -30.83
C LYS A 105 -14.17 0.99 -29.37
N VAL A 106 -14.10 2.11 -28.67
CA VAL A 106 -14.86 2.32 -27.43
C VAL A 106 -16.31 2.61 -27.82
N THR A 107 -17.21 1.78 -27.31
CA THR A 107 -18.66 1.89 -27.60
C THR A 107 -19.43 2.67 -26.57
N ALA A 108 -19.01 2.61 -25.29
CA ALA A 108 -19.56 3.46 -24.23
C ALA A 108 -18.50 3.79 -23.17
N ILE A 109 -18.70 4.91 -22.50
CA ILE A 109 -17.99 5.30 -21.27
C ILE A 109 -19.05 5.77 -20.27
N ALA A 110 -19.16 5.08 -19.15
CA ALA A 110 -19.97 5.53 -18.01
C ALA A 110 -19.06 6.14 -16.93
N LEU A 111 -19.42 7.32 -16.48
CA LEU A 111 -18.69 8.09 -15.48
C LEU A 111 -19.67 8.56 -14.40
N TYR A 112 -19.33 8.38 -13.13
CA TYR A 112 -20.06 8.95 -12.00
C TYR A 112 -19.18 9.95 -11.29
N ASP A 113 -19.68 11.17 -11.11
CA ASP A 113 -19.06 12.23 -10.34
C ASP A 113 -19.55 12.17 -8.89
N ASP A 114 -18.67 11.84 -7.95
CA ASP A 114 -19.04 11.72 -6.54
C ASP A 114 -19.39 13.07 -5.88
N ASN A 115 -18.99 14.21 -6.46
CA ASN A 115 -19.34 15.53 -5.93
C ASN A 115 -20.79 15.92 -6.25
N THR A 116 -21.17 15.78 -7.52
CA THR A 116 -22.54 16.13 -7.98
C THR A 116 -23.53 14.99 -7.81
N LYS A 117 -23.05 13.76 -7.64
CA LYS A 117 -23.82 12.49 -7.62
C LYS A 117 -24.51 12.19 -8.95
N ASP A 118 -23.95 12.69 -10.05
CA ASP A 118 -24.48 12.54 -11.40
C ASP A 118 -23.72 11.48 -12.20
N TYR A 119 -24.46 10.76 -13.05
CA TYR A 119 -23.91 9.83 -14.04
C TYR A 119 -23.87 10.49 -15.41
N PHE A 120 -22.77 10.32 -16.13
CA PHE A 120 -22.58 10.75 -17.51
C PHE A 120 -22.25 9.53 -18.36
N VAL A 121 -23.03 9.29 -19.41
CA VAL A 121 -22.84 8.14 -20.30
C VAL A 121 -22.61 8.64 -21.70
N TYR A 122 -21.42 8.45 -22.22
CA TYR A 122 -21.04 8.71 -23.60
C TYR A 122 -21.24 7.42 -24.38
N ILE A 123 -22.14 7.42 -25.35
CA ILE A 123 -22.52 6.24 -26.13
C ILE A 123 -22.26 6.47 -27.61
N LEU A 124 -21.65 5.51 -28.27
CA LEU A 124 -21.44 5.54 -29.71
C LEU A 124 -22.78 5.26 -30.41
N ASP A 125 -23.27 6.24 -31.17
CA ASP A 125 -24.54 6.19 -31.92
C ASP A 125 -24.31 6.65 -33.36
N GLU A 126 -23.66 5.80 -34.16
CA GLU A 126 -23.32 6.10 -35.56
C GLU A 126 -24.58 6.24 -36.43
N ASP A 127 -25.65 5.58 -36.03
CA ASP A 127 -26.94 5.62 -36.76
C ASP A 127 -27.84 6.79 -36.33
N ASN A 128 -27.45 7.58 -35.34
CA ASN A 128 -28.21 8.72 -34.80
C ASN A 128 -29.64 8.34 -34.34
N LYS A 129 -29.72 7.21 -33.61
CA LYS A 129 -30.98 6.65 -33.08
C LYS A 129 -31.40 7.28 -31.75
N LEU A 130 -30.45 7.85 -31.00
CA LEU A 130 -30.66 8.39 -29.67
C LEU A 130 -30.71 9.92 -29.67
N GLN A 131 -31.40 10.46 -28.68
CA GLN A 131 -31.36 11.88 -28.34
C GLN A 131 -30.67 12.08 -26.99
N SER A 132 -29.93 13.19 -26.87
CA SER A 132 -29.34 13.56 -25.57
C SER A 132 -30.45 13.74 -24.53
N SER A 133 -30.25 13.19 -23.36
CA SER A 133 -31.24 13.27 -22.27
C SER A 133 -30.56 13.41 -20.92
N THR A 134 -31.17 14.19 -20.03
CA THR A 134 -30.78 14.29 -18.63
C THR A 134 -32.00 14.05 -17.76
N ARG A 135 -31.99 12.97 -16.98
CA ARG A 135 -33.09 12.60 -16.07
C ARG A 135 -32.53 11.95 -14.81
N ASN A 136 -33.02 12.35 -13.64
CA ASN A 136 -32.72 11.76 -12.34
C ASN A 136 -31.21 11.63 -12.06
N GLY A 137 -30.42 12.69 -12.34
CA GLY A 137 -28.96 12.65 -12.12
C GLY A 137 -28.20 11.79 -13.14
N ARG A 138 -28.82 11.45 -14.29
CA ARG A 138 -28.17 10.68 -15.36
C ARG A 138 -28.29 11.44 -16.69
N SER A 139 -27.13 11.71 -17.28
CA SER A 139 -27.01 12.34 -18.60
C SER A 139 -26.53 11.33 -19.61
N VAL A 140 -27.29 11.11 -20.67
CA VAL A 140 -26.91 10.26 -21.81
C VAL A 140 -26.54 11.16 -22.98
N ILE A 141 -25.30 10.98 -23.47
CA ILE A 141 -24.69 11.80 -24.50
C ILE A 141 -24.38 10.92 -25.74
N PRO A 142 -25.30 10.82 -26.71
CA PRO A 142 -25.06 10.09 -27.95
C PRO A 142 -23.99 10.79 -28.80
N CYS A 143 -23.06 10.00 -29.34
CA CYS A 143 -21.92 10.47 -30.13
C CYS A 143 -21.92 9.80 -31.50
N ARG A 144 -21.95 10.56 -32.57
CA ARG A 144 -22.03 10.07 -33.97
C ARG A 144 -20.79 9.31 -34.43
N ASN A 145 -19.70 9.47 -33.76
CA ASN A 145 -18.48 8.72 -34.00
C ASN A 145 -17.63 8.70 -32.73
N GLU A 146 -16.67 7.77 -32.71
CA GLU A 146 -15.80 7.56 -31.56
C GLU A 146 -14.94 8.79 -31.22
N LYS A 147 -14.50 9.57 -32.22
CA LYS A 147 -13.73 10.79 -31.99
C LYS A 147 -14.53 11.79 -31.13
N ILE A 148 -15.82 11.98 -31.44
CA ILE A 148 -16.70 12.84 -30.66
C ILE A 148 -16.90 12.25 -29.26
N LEU A 149 -17.11 10.94 -29.14
CA LEU A 149 -17.27 10.25 -27.85
C LEU A 149 -16.07 10.52 -26.94
N LEU A 150 -14.86 10.23 -27.41
CA LEU A 150 -13.64 10.41 -26.63
C LEU A 150 -13.35 11.88 -26.31
N SER A 151 -13.64 12.81 -27.23
CA SER A 151 -13.44 14.25 -26.99
C SER A 151 -14.44 14.80 -25.99
N SER A 152 -15.72 14.41 -26.07
CA SER A 152 -16.76 14.87 -25.14
C SER A 152 -16.52 14.32 -23.73
N PHE A 153 -16.10 13.05 -23.63
CA PHE A 153 -15.66 12.47 -22.37
C PHE A 153 -14.48 13.26 -21.77
N LEU A 154 -13.44 13.52 -22.57
CA LEU A 154 -12.25 14.24 -22.11
C LEU A 154 -12.59 15.65 -21.62
N THR A 155 -13.50 16.36 -22.31
CA THR A 155 -13.97 17.69 -21.88
C THR A 155 -14.62 17.60 -20.50
N LYS A 156 -15.53 16.64 -20.28
CA LYS A 156 -16.19 16.49 -18.97
C LYS A 156 -15.21 16.05 -17.89
N TRP A 157 -14.27 15.15 -18.21
CA TRP A 157 -13.20 14.73 -17.31
C TRP A 157 -12.38 15.94 -16.82
N GLN A 158 -12.01 16.85 -17.73
CA GLN A 158 -11.27 18.07 -17.39
C GLN A 158 -12.12 19.09 -16.60
N GLU A 159 -13.43 19.16 -16.84
CA GLU A 159 -14.35 19.98 -16.03
C GLU A 159 -14.44 19.49 -14.59
N ILE A 160 -14.49 18.17 -14.37
CA ILE A 160 -14.55 17.56 -13.03
C ILE A 160 -13.19 17.70 -12.34
N ASP A 161 -12.08 17.69 -13.11
CA ASP A 161 -10.71 17.71 -12.61
C ASP A 161 -10.46 16.66 -11.50
N PRO A 162 -10.62 15.35 -11.82
CA PRO A 162 -10.58 14.30 -10.83
C PRO A 162 -9.20 14.18 -10.20
N THR A 163 -9.18 13.90 -8.90
CA THR A 163 -7.96 13.57 -8.14
C THR A 163 -7.86 12.08 -7.85
N ILE A 164 -9.01 11.39 -7.79
CA ILE A 164 -9.08 9.95 -7.57
C ILE A 164 -10.01 9.33 -8.63
N LEU A 165 -9.45 8.38 -9.35
CA LEU A 165 -10.18 7.51 -10.28
C LEU A 165 -10.45 6.16 -9.63
N ILE A 166 -11.70 5.72 -9.65
CA ILE A 166 -12.15 4.45 -9.10
C ILE A 166 -12.70 3.58 -10.22
N THR A 167 -12.23 2.36 -10.32
CA THR A 167 -12.62 1.40 -11.34
C THR A 167 -12.67 -0.02 -10.74
N TRP A 168 -13.20 -0.98 -11.46
CA TRP A 168 -13.09 -2.40 -11.13
C TRP A 168 -12.13 -3.10 -12.08
N ASN A 169 -10.91 -3.37 -11.65
CA ASN A 169 -9.82 -3.90 -12.47
C ASN A 169 -9.37 -2.95 -13.61
N GLY A 170 -9.60 -1.65 -13.43
CA GLY A 170 -9.32 -0.66 -14.46
C GLY A 170 -7.85 -0.41 -14.70
N ASP A 171 -6.98 -0.65 -13.72
CA ASP A 171 -5.53 -0.62 -13.91
C ASP A 171 -5.07 -1.69 -14.93
N GLY A 172 -5.82 -2.81 -15.03
CA GLY A 172 -5.57 -3.89 -15.97
C GLY A 172 -6.21 -3.72 -17.34
N PHE A 173 -7.27 -2.90 -17.47
CA PHE A 173 -8.01 -2.76 -18.72
C PHE A 173 -8.43 -1.33 -19.03
N ASP A 174 -9.33 -0.72 -18.26
CA ASP A 174 -9.99 0.55 -18.62
C ASP A 174 -8.99 1.66 -18.88
N VAL A 175 -8.08 1.92 -17.96
CA VAL A 175 -7.11 3.00 -18.05
C VAL A 175 -6.12 2.79 -19.21
N PRO A 176 -5.45 1.61 -19.33
CA PRO A 176 -4.54 1.35 -20.43
C PRO A 176 -5.23 1.40 -21.79
N PHE A 177 -6.42 0.79 -21.91
CA PHE A 177 -7.14 0.75 -23.18
C PHE A 177 -7.62 2.13 -23.61
N LEU A 178 -8.30 2.85 -22.70
CA LEU A 178 -8.83 4.18 -22.96
C LEU A 178 -7.72 5.15 -23.37
N TYR A 179 -6.63 5.22 -22.62
CA TYR A 179 -5.51 6.09 -22.94
C TYR A 179 -4.92 5.79 -24.33
N ASN A 180 -4.59 4.52 -24.62
CA ASN A 180 -4.01 4.15 -25.92
C ASN A 180 -5.00 4.36 -27.06
N ARG A 181 -6.29 4.13 -26.84
CA ARG A 181 -7.32 4.43 -27.83
C ARG A 181 -7.44 5.92 -28.12
N MET A 182 -7.39 6.75 -27.06
CA MET A 182 -7.35 8.21 -27.22
C MET A 182 -6.09 8.67 -27.96
N CYS A 183 -4.93 8.11 -27.66
CA CYS A 183 -3.70 8.40 -28.42
C CYS A 183 -3.87 8.11 -29.92
N ARG A 184 -4.50 6.98 -30.23
CA ARG A 184 -4.72 6.55 -31.62
C ARG A 184 -5.72 7.43 -32.38
N ILE A 185 -6.80 7.88 -31.73
CA ILE A 185 -7.91 8.61 -32.37
C ILE A 185 -7.75 10.13 -32.28
N LEU A 186 -7.27 10.64 -31.12
CA LEU A 186 -7.15 12.08 -30.85
C LEU A 186 -5.71 12.61 -30.90
N GLY A 187 -4.72 11.68 -30.90
CA GLY A 187 -3.31 12.01 -30.74
C GLY A 187 -2.86 12.06 -29.29
N GLU A 188 -1.60 11.74 -29.05
CA GLU A 188 -1.00 11.63 -27.70
C GLU A 188 -1.11 12.93 -26.90
N HIS A 189 -0.86 14.07 -27.53
CA HIS A 189 -0.96 15.37 -26.86
C HIS A 189 -2.37 15.61 -26.26
N THR A 190 -3.43 15.25 -27.01
CA THR A 190 -4.81 15.38 -26.53
C THR A 190 -5.11 14.32 -25.45
N ALA A 191 -4.67 13.08 -25.63
CA ALA A 191 -4.86 12.00 -24.66
C ALA A 191 -4.19 12.30 -23.31
N ASN A 192 -3.04 12.99 -23.32
CA ASN A 192 -2.37 13.46 -22.11
C ASN A 192 -3.20 14.46 -21.30
N GLY A 193 -4.28 15.01 -21.89
CA GLY A 193 -5.28 15.81 -21.18
C GLY A 193 -6.11 15.04 -20.14
N LEU A 194 -5.97 13.71 -20.03
CA LEU A 194 -6.43 12.93 -18.86
C LEU A 194 -5.68 13.34 -17.59
N SER A 195 -4.45 13.82 -17.72
CA SER A 195 -3.65 14.37 -16.63
C SER A 195 -3.82 15.88 -16.55
N PRO A 196 -4.14 16.46 -15.39
CA PRO A 196 -4.14 17.92 -15.20
C PRO A 196 -2.75 18.53 -15.39
N LEU A 197 -1.70 17.71 -15.35
CA LEU A 197 -0.31 18.10 -15.59
C LEU A 197 0.17 17.79 -17.02
N GLY A 198 -0.71 17.23 -17.88
CA GLY A 198 -0.37 16.84 -19.24
C GLY A 198 0.61 15.66 -19.34
N ILE A 199 0.72 14.84 -18.31
CA ILE A 199 1.71 13.77 -18.20
C ILE A 199 1.02 12.44 -17.91
N VAL A 200 1.11 11.50 -18.86
CA VAL A 200 0.76 10.09 -18.64
C VAL A 200 2.02 9.26 -18.91
N LYS A 201 2.40 8.42 -17.96
CA LYS A 201 3.62 7.61 -18.04
C LYS A 201 3.28 6.12 -18.05
N LEU A 202 3.94 5.39 -18.95
CA LEU A 202 3.99 3.93 -18.89
C LEU A 202 5.12 3.52 -17.95
N ASP A 203 4.78 2.75 -16.92
CA ASP A 203 5.73 2.12 -16.00
C ASP A 203 5.80 0.62 -16.31
N GLU A 204 6.79 0.22 -17.08
CA GLU A 204 6.97 -1.18 -17.50
C GLU A 204 7.37 -2.11 -16.35
N TYR A 205 7.82 -1.54 -15.24
CA TYR A 205 8.20 -2.28 -14.02
C TYR A 205 7.03 -2.50 -13.05
N ASP A 206 5.90 -1.83 -13.27
CA ASP A 206 4.67 -2.03 -12.48
C ASP A 206 3.55 -2.66 -13.33
N PRO A 207 3.54 -3.98 -13.52
CA PRO A 207 2.54 -4.65 -14.36
C PRO A 207 1.11 -4.56 -13.79
N LYS A 208 0.97 -4.18 -12.50
CA LYS A 208 -0.34 -4.03 -11.85
C LYS A 208 -0.94 -2.63 -12.02
N MET A 209 -0.13 -1.64 -12.33
CA MET A 209 -0.54 -0.28 -12.64
C MET A 209 0.39 0.29 -13.72
N PRO A 210 0.31 -0.21 -14.96
CA PRO A 210 1.27 0.13 -15.99
C PRO A 210 1.17 1.58 -16.48
N TYR A 211 0.00 2.22 -16.34
CA TYR A 211 -0.21 3.61 -16.75
C TYR A 211 -0.46 4.50 -15.54
N LYS A 212 0.39 5.53 -15.38
CA LYS A 212 0.29 6.52 -14.31
C LYS A 212 -0.10 7.87 -14.88
N VAL A 213 -1.30 8.31 -14.56
CA VAL A 213 -1.83 9.63 -14.92
C VAL A 213 -1.39 10.60 -13.84
N ALA A 214 -0.42 11.49 -14.15
CA ALA A 214 0.09 12.42 -13.15
C ALA A 214 -1.02 13.37 -12.66
N GLY A 215 -1.17 13.50 -11.35
CA GLY A 215 -2.21 14.29 -10.70
C GLY A 215 -3.54 13.56 -10.48
N VAL A 216 -3.71 12.35 -11.03
CA VAL A 216 -4.89 11.50 -10.79
C VAL A 216 -4.43 10.17 -10.22
N THR A 217 -4.91 9.83 -9.05
CA THR A 217 -4.59 8.52 -8.45
C THR A 217 -5.64 7.49 -8.83
N SER A 218 -5.23 6.39 -9.45
CA SER A 218 -6.10 5.23 -9.63
C SER A 218 -6.19 4.44 -8.34
N LEU A 219 -7.41 4.27 -7.83
CA LEU A 219 -7.75 3.35 -6.74
C LEU A 219 -8.64 2.24 -7.27
N ASP A 220 -8.01 1.20 -7.82
CA ASP A 220 -8.72 0.01 -8.33
C ASP A 220 -9.45 -0.70 -7.19
N TYR A 221 -10.78 -0.70 -7.26
CA TYR A 221 -11.62 -1.19 -6.18
C TYR A 221 -11.52 -2.71 -5.97
N MET A 222 -11.26 -3.49 -7.01
CA MET A 222 -11.00 -4.93 -6.86
C MET A 222 -9.73 -5.17 -6.04
N ARG A 223 -8.69 -4.36 -6.24
CA ARG A 223 -7.45 -4.45 -5.46
C ARG A 223 -7.67 -4.02 -4.01
N LEU A 224 -8.45 -2.95 -3.77
CA LEU A 224 -8.83 -2.53 -2.41
C LEU A 224 -9.63 -3.64 -1.71
N TYR A 225 -10.59 -4.23 -2.40
CA TYR A 225 -11.39 -5.33 -1.86
C TYR A 225 -10.50 -6.52 -1.45
N LYS A 226 -9.56 -6.95 -2.32
CA LYS A 226 -8.59 -8.01 -2.01
C LYS A 226 -7.70 -7.68 -0.81
N LYS A 227 -7.32 -6.41 -0.65
CA LYS A 227 -6.47 -5.96 0.46
C LYS A 227 -7.20 -5.95 1.80
N PHE A 228 -8.43 -5.43 1.81
CA PHE A 228 -9.16 -5.18 3.06
C PHE A 228 -10.05 -6.35 3.50
N ILE A 229 -10.36 -7.28 2.60
CA ILE A 229 -11.10 -8.51 2.91
C ILE A 229 -10.13 -9.70 2.87
N PRO A 230 -9.70 -10.23 4.05
CA PRO A 230 -8.74 -11.34 4.10
C PRO A 230 -9.30 -12.66 3.57
N LYS A 231 -10.63 -12.83 3.63
CA LYS A 231 -11.30 -14.04 3.13
C LYS A 231 -11.14 -14.13 1.61
N GLN A 232 -10.49 -15.19 1.15
CA GLN A 232 -10.40 -15.47 -0.28
C GLN A 232 -11.78 -15.72 -0.87
N GLN A 233 -12.01 -15.13 -2.05
CA GLN A 233 -13.24 -15.28 -2.80
C GLN A 233 -13.05 -16.28 -3.94
N PRO A 234 -14.07 -17.11 -4.25
CA PRO A 234 -14.02 -18.03 -5.40
C PRO A 234 -13.79 -17.31 -6.73
N SER A 235 -14.30 -16.08 -6.85
CA SER A 235 -14.11 -15.21 -8.00
C SER A 235 -14.14 -13.74 -7.58
N TYR A 236 -13.26 -12.94 -8.15
CA TYR A 236 -13.22 -11.49 -7.99
C TYR A 236 -13.87 -10.73 -9.15
N ALA A 237 -14.70 -11.39 -9.96
CA ALA A 237 -15.55 -10.69 -10.93
C ALA A 237 -16.54 -9.78 -10.20
N LEU A 238 -16.76 -8.57 -10.72
CA LEU A 238 -17.66 -7.57 -10.11
C LEU A 238 -19.01 -8.17 -9.75
N ASN A 239 -19.61 -8.92 -10.68
CA ASN A 239 -20.89 -9.57 -10.48
C ASN A 239 -20.93 -10.47 -9.23
N ASN A 240 -19.90 -11.30 -9.04
CA ASN A 240 -19.86 -12.25 -7.93
C ASN A 240 -19.69 -11.56 -6.59
N ILE A 241 -18.82 -10.56 -6.54
CA ILE A 241 -18.62 -9.78 -5.32
C ILE A 241 -19.87 -8.98 -4.97
N CYS A 242 -20.52 -8.37 -5.95
CA CYS A 242 -21.74 -7.59 -5.68
C CYS A 242 -22.93 -8.49 -5.30
N LEU A 243 -23.07 -9.69 -5.86
CA LEU A 243 -24.07 -10.65 -5.39
C LEU A 243 -23.85 -11.05 -3.93
N GLU A 244 -22.61 -11.32 -3.52
CA GLU A 244 -22.29 -11.65 -2.12
C GLU A 244 -22.51 -10.44 -1.20
N GLU A 245 -22.04 -9.26 -1.59
CA GLU A 245 -22.02 -8.10 -0.72
C GLU A 245 -23.31 -7.28 -0.75
N LEU A 246 -23.97 -7.13 -1.91
CA LEU A 246 -25.12 -6.26 -2.10
C LEU A 246 -26.43 -7.04 -2.31
N GLY A 247 -26.34 -8.36 -2.58
CA GLY A 247 -27.50 -9.19 -2.94
C GLY A 247 -28.03 -8.92 -4.36
N ARG A 248 -27.31 -8.10 -5.16
CA ARG A 248 -27.62 -7.82 -6.56
C ARG A 248 -26.35 -7.76 -7.39
N GLY A 249 -26.46 -8.00 -8.68
CA GLY A 249 -25.33 -8.07 -9.61
C GLY A 249 -25.56 -7.28 -10.89
N LYS A 250 -24.80 -7.63 -11.91
CA LYS A 250 -24.90 -7.04 -13.25
C LYS A 250 -26.26 -7.32 -13.89
N ILE A 251 -26.67 -6.46 -14.82
CA ILE A 251 -27.88 -6.67 -15.62
C ILE A 251 -27.70 -7.87 -16.53
N GLU A 252 -28.63 -8.81 -16.47
CA GLU A 252 -28.60 -9.99 -17.33
C GLU A 252 -29.05 -9.63 -18.77
N TYR A 253 -28.36 -10.17 -19.74
CA TYR A 253 -28.68 -10.05 -21.15
C TYR A 253 -28.44 -11.37 -21.91
N LYS A 254 -29.03 -11.50 -23.09
CA LYS A 254 -28.87 -12.71 -23.92
C LYS A 254 -27.90 -12.45 -25.08
N GLY A 255 -26.97 -13.37 -25.32
CA GLY A 255 -26.00 -13.31 -26.40
C GLY A 255 -24.71 -12.59 -26.02
N SER A 256 -24.07 -11.93 -26.97
CA SER A 256 -22.85 -11.13 -26.75
C SER A 256 -23.18 -9.68 -26.43
N LEU A 257 -22.21 -8.99 -25.83
CA LEU A 257 -22.32 -7.56 -25.54
C LEU A 257 -22.45 -6.71 -26.82
N ASP A 258 -21.75 -7.07 -27.90
CA ASP A 258 -21.91 -6.45 -29.23
C ASP A 258 -23.32 -6.64 -29.80
N LYS A 259 -23.95 -7.77 -29.52
CA LYS A 259 -25.35 -8.00 -29.91
C LYS A 259 -26.26 -7.09 -29.11
N LEU A 260 -26.08 -6.99 -27.82
CA LEU A 260 -26.85 -6.08 -26.96
C LEU A 260 -26.73 -4.63 -27.43
N PHE A 261 -25.47 -4.18 -27.71
CA PHE A 261 -25.22 -2.83 -28.24
C PHE A 261 -25.97 -2.53 -29.54
N ARG A 262 -26.07 -3.49 -30.48
CA ARG A 262 -26.75 -3.32 -31.77
C ARG A 262 -28.27 -3.42 -31.67
N ASP A 263 -28.77 -4.38 -30.89
CA ASP A 263 -30.19 -4.75 -30.85
C ASP A 263 -30.97 -3.95 -29.81
N ASP A 264 -30.34 -3.59 -28.67
CA ASP A 264 -31.00 -2.88 -27.57
C ASP A 264 -30.01 -1.91 -26.88
N ILE A 265 -29.77 -0.78 -27.56
CA ILE A 265 -28.83 0.22 -27.11
C ILE A 265 -29.23 0.87 -25.76
N GLU A 266 -30.53 0.97 -25.47
CA GLU A 266 -31.00 1.51 -24.19
C GLU A 266 -30.62 0.59 -23.04
N LYS A 267 -30.86 -0.72 -23.20
CA LYS A 267 -30.41 -1.71 -22.20
C LYS A 267 -28.91 -1.79 -22.09
N PHE A 268 -28.17 -1.58 -23.17
CA PHE A 268 -26.69 -1.52 -23.13
C PHE A 268 -26.20 -0.31 -22.30
N ILE A 269 -26.86 0.85 -22.45
CA ILE A 269 -26.59 2.04 -21.63
C ILE A 269 -26.87 1.73 -20.16
N GLU A 270 -28.00 1.08 -19.86
CA GLU A 270 -28.32 0.68 -18.49
C GLU A 270 -27.32 -0.29 -17.91
N TYR A 271 -26.82 -1.24 -18.72
CA TYR A 271 -25.78 -2.19 -18.32
C TYR A 271 -24.50 -1.46 -17.90
N ASN A 272 -23.97 -0.56 -18.76
CA ASN A 272 -22.74 0.17 -18.46
C ASN A 272 -22.90 1.10 -17.22
N VAL A 273 -24.04 1.78 -17.07
CA VAL A 273 -24.34 2.57 -15.85
C VAL A 273 -24.42 1.69 -14.60
N ASN A 274 -25.04 0.51 -14.72
CA ASN A 274 -25.17 -0.40 -13.58
C ASN A 274 -23.79 -0.90 -13.09
N ASP A 275 -22.84 -1.12 -13.98
CA ASP A 275 -21.50 -1.55 -13.60
C ASP A 275 -20.79 -0.48 -12.75
N VAL A 276 -20.89 0.78 -13.09
CA VAL A 276 -20.42 1.90 -12.26
C VAL A 276 -21.23 2.00 -10.96
N ALA A 277 -22.56 1.91 -11.02
CA ALA A 277 -23.42 2.00 -9.84
C ALA A 277 -23.13 0.90 -8.81
N LEU A 278 -22.81 -0.30 -9.25
CA LEU A 278 -22.41 -1.41 -8.38
C LEU A 278 -21.14 -1.07 -7.57
N ILE A 279 -20.15 -0.43 -8.17
CA ILE A 279 -18.93 -0.01 -7.47
C ILE A 279 -19.25 1.10 -6.46
N VAL A 280 -20.06 2.08 -6.85
CA VAL A 280 -20.51 3.17 -5.96
C VAL A 280 -21.26 2.62 -4.74
N GLU A 281 -22.20 1.69 -4.94
CA GLU A 281 -22.94 1.06 -3.84
C GLU A 281 -22.05 0.19 -2.95
N LEU A 282 -21.12 -0.51 -3.56
CA LEU A 282 -20.15 -1.31 -2.83
C LEU A 282 -19.26 -0.43 -1.93
N ASP A 283 -18.79 0.72 -2.44
CA ASP A 283 -18.03 1.67 -1.62
C ASP A 283 -18.92 2.36 -0.58
N ASN A 284 -20.16 2.68 -0.89
CA ASN A 284 -21.11 3.22 0.10
C ASN A 284 -21.28 2.26 1.30
N LYS A 285 -21.24 0.96 1.06
CA LYS A 285 -21.30 -0.07 2.11
C LYS A 285 -19.98 -0.30 2.82
N LYS A 286 -18.87 -0.39 2.08
CA LYS A 286 -17.55 -0.81 2.63
C LYS A 286 -16.64 0.35 3.02
N LYS A 287 -16.78 1.51 2.38
CA LYS A 287 -15.95 2.70 2.61
C LYS A 287 -14.44 2.47 2.43
N PHE A 288 -14.06 1.61 1.49
CA PHE A 288 -12.66 1.27 1.26
C PHE A 288 -11.83 2.41 0.68
N ILE A 289 -12.46 3.33 -0.05
CA ILE A 289 -11.77 4.52 -0.57
C ILE A 289 -11.37 5.43 0.59
N ASP A 290 -12.30 5.71 1.51
CA ASP A 290 -12.00 6.51 2.70
C ASP A 290 -10.92 5.84 3.56
N LEU A 291 -11.00 4.51 3.73
CA LEU A 291 -10.00 3.73 4.45
C LEU A 291 -8.61 3.82 3.77
N ALA A 292 -8.55 3.75 2.44
CA ALA A 292 -7.32 3.87 1.67
C ALA A 292 -6.70 5.28 1.81
N ILE A 293 -7.52 6.33 1.73
CA ILE A 293 -7.10 7.72 1.92
C ILE A 293 -6.50 7.89 3.32
N MET A 294 -7.22 7.47 4.36
CA MET A 294 -6.73 7.56 5.75
C MET A 294 -5.44 6.76 5.95
N LEU A 295 -5.37 5.55 5.38
CA LEU A 295 -4.19 4.69 5.46
C LEU A 295 -2.94 5.36 4.83
N ALA A 296 -3.10 6.00 3.68
CA ALA A 296 -2.03 6.73 3.01
C ALA A 296 -1.55 7.94 3.82
N HIS A 297 -2.48 8.70 4.41
CA HIS A 297 -2.14 9.84 5.25
C HIS A 297 -1.40 9.42 6.51
N MET A 298 -1.87 8.40 7.21
CA MET A 298 -1.21 7.89 8.42
C MET A 298 0.13 7.23 8.13
N GLY A 299 0.30 6.66 6.92
CA GLY A 299 1.57 6.14 6.44
C GLY A 299 2.48 7.19 5.80
N HIS A 300 2.00 8.43 5.60
CA HIS A 300 2.68 9.51 4.88
C HIS A 300 3.22 9.07 3.51
N VAL A 301 2.40 8.34 2.75
CA VAL A 301 2.76 7.82 1.44
C VAL A 301 1.79 8.30 0.37
N PRO A 302 2.22 8.37 -0.91
CA PRO A 302 1.30 8.54 -2.03
C PRO A 302 0.20 7.48 -2.04
N TYR A 303 -1.03 7.83 -2.44
CA TYR A 303 -2.18 6.92 -2.39
C TYR A 303 -1.99 5.59 -3.13
N HIS A 304 -1.24 5.56 -4.22
CA HIS A 304 -0.98 4.31 -4.95
C HIS A 304 -0.12 3.30 -4.17
N TYR A 305 0.55 3.74 -3.08
CA TYR A 305 1.28 2.83 -2.19
C TYR A 305 0.40 2.13 -1.16
N VAL A 306 -0.89 2.46 -1.05
CA VAL A 306 -1.79 1.78 -0.10
C VAL A 306 -1.88 0.26 -0.34
N TYR A 307 -1.59 -0.21 -1.55
CA TYR A 307 -1.54 -1.63 -1.87
C TYR A 307 -0.30 -2.36 -1.34
N GLN A 308 0.77 -1.63 -0.99
CA GLN A 308 2.09 -2.14 -0.62
C GLN A 308 2.34 -1.92 0.87
N SER A 309 2.18 -2.98 1.68
CA SER A 309 2.37 -2.87 3.13
C SER A 309 3.77 -2.42 3.52
N SER A 310 4.82 -2.85 2.77
CA SER A 310 6.20 -2.41 3.00
C SER A 310 6.37 -0.90 2.82
N LYS A 311 5.71 -0.30 1.81
CA LYS A 311 5.78 1.14 1.58
C LYS A 311 5.03 1.94 2.65
N LEU A 312 3.89 1.45 3.10
CA LEU A 312 3.15 2.04 4.21
C LEU A 312 3.99 2.06 5.50
N ILE A 313 4.64 0.94 5.82
CA ILE A 313 5.50 0.83 7.00
C ILE A 313 6.75 1.70 6.84
N GLU A 314 7.39 1.71 5.66
CA GLU A 314 8.53 2.60 5.35
C GLU A 314 8.17 4.07 5.62
N GLY A 315 7.03 4.53 5.07
CA GLY A 315 6.58 5.91 5.26
C GLY A 315 6.29 6.25 6.73
N ALA A 316 5.57 5.38 7.44
CA ALA A 316 5.24 5.58 8.84
C ALA A 316 6.49 5.62 9.75
N ILE A 317 7.44 4.70 9.56
CA ILE A 317 8.72 4.68 10.30
C ILE A 317 9.54 5.92 9.96
N MET A 318 9.67 6.26 8.68
CA MET A 318 10.41 7.46 8.26
C MET A 318 9.81 8.75 8.84
N THR A 319 8.48 8.84 8.91
CA THR A 319 7.79 9.97 9.56
C THR A 319 8.14 10.03 11.05
N TYR A 320 8.11 8.89 11.73
CA TYR A 320 8.45 8.81 13.14
C TYR A 320 9.91 9.23 13.41
N LEU A 321 10.85 8.74 12.61
CA LEU A 321 12.26 9.15 12.66
C LEU A 321 12.43 10.65 12.42
N LYS A 322 11.71 11.18 11.42
CA LYS A 322 11.77 12.60 11.04
C LYS A 322 11.23 13.52 12.13
N ARG A 323 10.17 13.11 12.83
CA ARG A 323 9.63 13.83 14.01
C ARG A 323 10.61 13.87 15.19
N LYS A 324 11.51 12.90 15.26
CA LYS A 324 12.58 12.81 16.28
C LYS A 324 13.92 13.36 15.80
N ASP A 325 13.98 13.92 14.59
CA ASP A 325 15.21 14.37 13.92
C ASP A 325 16.30 13.29 13.80
N ILE A 326 15.87 12.01 13.71
CA ILE A 326 16.76 10.85 13.52
C ILE A 326 16.89 10.54 12.02
N VAL A 327 18.11 10.38 11.55
CA VAL A 327 18.44 10.07 10.15
C VAL A 327 18.52 8.56 9.94
N SER A 328 17.84 8.08 8.89
CA SER A 328 17.91 6.66 8.49
C SER A 328 19.14 6.38 7.62
N PRO A 329 19.86 5.27 7.84
CA PRO A 329 20.87 4.81 6.89
C PRO A 329 20.21 4.39 5.57
N ASN A 330 21.01 4.34 4.49
CA ASN A 330 20.52 3.79 3.22
C ASN A 330 20.27 2.28 3.33
N LYS A 331 19.42 1.76 2.47
CA LYS A 331 19.28 0.31 2.27
C LYS A 331 20.65 -0.28 1.86
N PRO A 332 21.00 -1.45 2.34
CA PRO A 332 22.20 -2.15 1.89
C PRO A 332 22.15 -2.32 0.37
N THR A 333 23.14 -1.79 -0.34
CA THR A 333 23.21 -1.92 -1.80
C THR A 333 24.08 -3.12 -2.17
N THR A 334 23.57 -3.95 -3.07
CA THR A 334 24.25 -5.12 -3.66
C THR A 334 25.45 -4.79 -4.56
N ILE A 335 26.06 -3.61 -4.43
CA ILE A 335 27.12 -3.13 -5.35
C ILE A 335 28.50 -3.75 -5.04
N ASN A 336 28.68 -4.38 -3.90
CA ASN A 336 29.93 -5.08 -3.59
C ASN A 336 29.64 -6.46 -3.00
N PRO A 337 29.88 -7.56 -3.74
CA PRO A 337 29.70 -8.91 -3.21
C PRO A 337 30.52 -9.19 -1.94
N GLN A 338 31.61 -8.45 -1.71
CA GLN A 338 32.42 -8.56 -0.50
C GLN A 338 31.87 -7.76 0.70
N LEU A 339 31.00 -6.75 0.47
CA LEU A 339 30.25 -6.03 1.49
C LEU A 339 28.85 -6.64 1.75
N ASN A 340 28.38 -7.48 0.84
CA ASN A 340 27.10 -8.19 0.97
C ASN A 340 27.14 -9.37 1.96
N GLN A 341 28.29 -9.71 2.51
CA GLN A 341 28.37 -10.77 3.54
C GLN A 341 27.86 -10.33 4.91
N SER A 342 27.35 -9.11 5.07
CA SER A 342 27.04 -8.65 6.42
C SER A 342 25.65 -9.01 6.93
N TRP A 343 24.69 -9.43 6.10
CA TRP A 343 23.32 -9.74 6.57
C TRP A 343 22.53 -10.70 5.68
N SER A 344 23.13 -11.34 4.69
CA SER A 344 22.54 -12.57 4.21
C SER A 344 22.78 -13.61 5.32
N ILE A 345 21.76 -13.94 6.08
CA ILE A 345 21.63 -15.29 6.58
C ILE A 345 21.76 -16.12 5.31
N GLU A 346 22.92 -16.75 5.08
CA GLU A 346 23.00 -17.82 4.11
C GLU A 346 22.01 -18.88 4.61
N MET A 347 20.80 -18.78 4.13
CA MET A 347 19.87 -19.89 4.18
C MET A 347 20.59 -21.00 3.41
N PRO A 348 20.71 -22.20 3.96
CA PRO A 348 21.22 -23.32 3.17
C PRO A 348 20.38 -23.38 1.90
N GLU A 349 21.05 -23.43 0.75
CA GLU A 349 20.42 -23.70 -0.53
C GLU A 349 19.71 -25.05 -0.42
N SER A 350 18.47 -25.02 0.03
CA SER A 350 17.55 -26.13 -0.18
C SER A 350 16.97 -25.93 -1.57
N GLU A 351 17.18 -26.88 -2.44
CA GLU A 351 16.66 -26.93 -3.82
C GLU A 351 15.13 -26.87 -3.91
N ASP A 352 14.40 -26.76 -2.77
CA ASP A 352 12.96 -26.66 -2.71
C ASP A 352 12.53 -25.50 -1.77
N ASP A 353 11.98 -24.47 -2.43
CA ASP A 353 11.18 -23.36 -1.88
C ASP A 353 11.79 -22.57 -0.70
N ASP A 354 12.33 -21.39 -1.00
CA ASP A 354 12.71 -20.27 -0.11
C ASP A 354 11.54 -19.71 0.75
N LYS A 355 10.71 -20.56 1.29
CA LYS A 355 9.63 -20.16 2.19
C LYS A 355 10.02 -20.47 3.62
N PHE A 356 10.03 -19.43 4.47
CA PHE A 356 10.06 -19.63 5.91
C PHE A 356 8.95 -20.61 6.31
N ALA A 357 9.27 -21.58 7.16
CA ALA A 357 8.26 -22.46 7.73
C ALA A 357 7.15 -21.61 8.36
N GLY A 358 5.90 -21.92 8.01
CA GLY A 358 4.74 -21.24 8.59
C GLY A 358 4.65 -21.48 10.10
N ALA A 359 3.70 -20.82 10.75
CA ALA A 359 3.42 -21.06 12.16
C ALA A 359 3.12 -22.53 12.42
N TYR A 360 3.59 -23.05 13.57
CA TYR A 360 3.25 -24.39 14.00
C TYR A 360 1.74 -24.51 14.22
N VAL A 361 1.12 -25.43 13.52
CA VAL A 361 -0.29 -25.81 13.69
C VAL A 361 -0.35 -27.25 14.13
N LYS A 362 -0.79 -27.49 15.37
CA LYS A 362 -0.96 -28.85 15.87
C LYS A 362 -2.13 -29.51 15.15
N GLU A 363 -1.92 -30.73 14.65
CA GLU A 363 -2.99 -31.53 14.06
C GLU A 363 -4.11 -31.75 15.09
N PRO A 364 -5.39 -31.47 14.72
CA PRO A 364 -6.49 -31.67 15.63
C PRO A 364 -6.71 -33.17 15.86
N VAL A 365 -7.02 -33.53 17.08
CA VAL A 365 -7.51 -34.89 17.39
C VAL A 365 -9.04 -34.88 17.25
N PRO A 366 -9.61 -35.51 16.22
CA PRO A 366 -11.06 -35.52 16.04
C PRO A 366 -11.76 -36.20 17.20
N GLY A 367 -12.84 -35.61 17.72
CA GLY A 367 -13.58 -36.15 18.84
C GLY A 367 -14.69 -35.21 19.32
N LEU A 368 -15.50 -35.69 20.23
CA LEU A 368 -16.45 -34.91 20.99
C LEU A 368 -15.80 -34.55 22.33
N TYR A 369 -15.68 -33.27 22.63
CA TYR A 369 -15.02 -32.78 23.83
C TYR A 369 -16.01 -32.00 24.68
N ASP A 370 -16.04 -32.28 25.99
CA ASP A 370 -16.71 -31.50 26.98
C ASP A 370 -15.70 -30.44 27.52
N TRP A 371 -16.17 -29.25 27.83
CA TRP A 371 -15.36 -28.19 28.44
C TRP A 371 -14.21 -27.69 27.55
N ASN A 372 -14.55 -27.09 26.40
CA ASN A 372 -13.57 -26.43 25.56
C ASN A 372 -13.19 -25.07 26.16
N ILE A 373 -11.88 -24.83 26.32
CA ILE A 373 -11.31 -23.53 26.67
C ILE A 373 -10.59 -23.01 25.44
N ASP A 374 -10.95 -21.81 24.99
CA ASP A 374 -10.29 -21.10 23.90
C ASP A 374 -9.49 -19.93 24.48
N GLU A 375 -8.18 -19.94 24.26
CA GLU A 375 -7.26 -18.90 24.72
C GLU A 375 -6.59 -18.26 23.51
N ASP A 376 -6.74 -16.95 23.38
CA ASP A 376 -6.10 -16.16 22.32
C ASP A 376 -5.13 -15.12 22.91
N LEU A 377 -3.91 -15.10 22.41
CA LEU A 377 -2.91 -14.10 22.77
C LEU A 377 -3.10 -12.82 21.94
N THR A 378 -3.56 -11.78 22.59
CA THR A 378 -3.80 -10.49 21.94
C THR A 378 -2.54 -9.95 21.26
N SER A 379 -2.60 -9.81 19.91
CA SER A 379 -1.49 -9.25 19.10
C SER A 379 -0.16 -9.98 19.32
N LEU A 380 -0.17 -11.31 19.29
CA LEU A 380 0.99 -12.17 19.63
C LEU A 380 2.31 -11.68 19.02
N TYR A 381 2.39 -11.51 17.70
CA TYR A 381 3.62 -11.13 17.02
C TYR A 381 4.14 -9.73 17.40
N PRO A 382 3.32 -8.66 17.39
CA PRO A 382 3.75 -7.36 17.91
C PRO A 382 4.23 -7.42 19.37
N SER A 383 3.51 -8.16 20.22
CA SER A 383 3.87 -8.30 21.63
C SER A 383 5.22 -9.01 21.82
N LEU A 384 5.51 -10.03 21.04
CA LEU A 384 6.82 -10.70 21.05
C LEU A 384 7.93 -9.79 20.54
N GLY A 385 7.70 -9.01 19.47
CA GLY A 385 8.64 -8.03 18.95
C GLY A 385 9.02 -7.00 20.01
N ILE A 386 8.04 -6.47 20.73
CA ILE A 386 8.23 -5.52 21.84
C ILE A 386 8.97 -6.19 23.02
N LEU A 387 8.56 -7.40 23.41
CA LEU A 387 9.17 -8.16 24.50
C LEU A 387 10.66 -8.43 24.27
N LEU A 388 11.02 -8.78 23.05
CA LEU A 388 12.39 -9.05 22.64
C LEU A 388 13.17 -7.79 22.27
N ASN A 389 12.52 -6.63 22.25
CA ASN A 389 13.09 -5.37 21.81
C ASN A 389 13.73 -5.47 20.41
N CYS A 390 13.02 -6.12 19.48
CA CYS A 390 13.51 -6.40 18.14
C CYS A 390 13.73 -5.11 17.35
N GLY A 391 14.95 -4.90 16.89
CA GLY A 391 15.32 -3.78 16.02
C GLY A 391 16.73 -3.89 15.52
N PHE A 392 17.01 -3.27 14.39
CA PHE A 392 18.35 -3.26 13.80
C PHE A 392 19.37 -2.64 14.75
N GLU A 393 19.02 -1.55 15.41
CA GLU A 393 19.88 -0.79 16.32
C GLU A 393 20.05 -1.44 17.70
N THR A 394 19.18 -2.39 18.06
CA THR A 394 19.24 -3.13 19.33
C THR A 394 19.85 -4.51 19.21
N LEU A 395 20.00 -5.01 17.98
CA LEU A 395 20.65 -6.29 17.73
C LEU A 395 22.12 -6.23 18.14
N LEU A 396 22.58 -7.20 18.94
CA LEU A 396 23.96 -7.27 19.46
C LEU A 396 24.77 -8.39 18.80
N PHE A 397 24.24 -9.61 18.82
CA PHE A 397 24.88 -10.78 18.24
C PHE A 397 23.87 -11.92 18.04
N LYS A 398 24.29 -12.93 17.29
CA LYS A 398 23.59 -14.20 17.12
C LYS A 398 24.52 -15.35 17.52
N ILE A 399 24.01 -16.33 18.23
CA ILE A 399 24.72 -17.58 18.48
C ILE A 399 24.59 -18.42 17.20
N LEU A 400 25.73 -18.87 16.67
CA LEU A 400 25.74 -19.77 15.52
C LEU A 400 25.53 -21.20 16.04
N THR A 401 24.44 -21.81 15.68
CA THR A 401 24.08 -23.19 16.03
C THR A 401 23.98 -24.04 14.77
N THR A 402 24.20 -25.34 14.93
CA THR A 402 24.06 -26.29 13.83
C THR A 402 22.59 -26.62 13.54
N ASP A 403 21.71 -26.44 14.52
CA ASP A 403 20.28 -26.62 14.37
C ASP A 403 19.51 -25.52 15.12
N PRO A 404 19.04 -24.48 14.42
CA PRO A 404 18.30 -23.38 15.04
C PRO A 404 16.90 -23.78 15.56
N TYR A 405 16.41 -24.96 15.26
CA TYR A 405 15.10 -25.43 15.68
C TYR A 405 15.14 -26.39 16.88
N ASP A 406 16.26 -27.09 17.07
CA ASP A 406 16.42 -28.07 18.14
C ASP A 406 17.10 -27.50 19.41
N ASP A 407 17.90 -26.44 19.27
CA ASP A 407 18.61 -25.83 20.38
C ASP A 407 17.92 -24.56 20.88
N SER A 408 17.51 -24.55 22.15
CA SER A 408 17.07 -23.32 22.82
C SER A 408 18.24 -22.63 23.49
N TRP A 409 18.36 -21.29 23.21
CA TRP A 409 19.41 -20.41 23.70
C TRP A 409 18.89 -19.29 24.62
N ASN A 410 17.71 -19.46 25.22
CA ASN A 410 17.29 -18.58 26.28
C ASN A 410 18.21 -18.73 27.51
N LEU A 411 18.20 -17.73 28.38
CA LEU A 411 19.15 -17.69 29.49
C LEU A 411 19.04 -18.88 30.47
N GLN A 412 17.84 -19.45 30.66
CA GLN A 412 17.60 -20.60 31.53
C GLN A 412 18.23 -21.85 30.91
N ASP A 413 17.92 -22.14 29.67
CA ASP A 413 18.46 -23.33 28.97
C ASP A 413 19.99 -23.25 28.83
N MET A 414 20.54 -22.04 28.59
CA MET A 414 21.99 -21.83 28.56
C MET A 414 22.66 -22.19 29.90
N GLN A 415 21.97 -22.01 31.03
CA GLN A 415 22.53 -22.34 32.36
C GLN A 415 22.60 -23.86 32.60
N GLU A 416 21.77 -24.63 31.93
CA GLU A 416 21.68 -26.10 32.02
C GLU A 416 22.72 -26.80 31.11
N LYS A 417 23.27 -26.11 30.10
CA LYS A 417 24.29 -26.62 29.19
C LYS A 417 25.68 -26.67 29.86
N ASP A 418 26.61 -27.43 29.26
CA ASP A 418 28.03 -27.46 29.74
C ASP A 418 28.66 -26.06 29.73
N GLN A 419 28.93 -25.54 30.90
CA GLN A 419 29.48 -24.19 31.11
C GLN A 419 30.90 -24.00 30.52
N ASN A 420 31.61 -25.09 30.24
CA ASN A 420 32.94 -25.06 29.64
C ASN A 420 32.93 -25.15 28.13
N MET A 421 31.74 -25.43 27.52
CA MET A 421 31.65 -25.48 26.08
C MET A 421 32.00 -24.12 25.44
N LYS A 422 32.51 -24.17 24.22
CA LYS A 422 32.82 -23.00 23.42
C LYS A 422 31.64 -22.76 22.46
N VAL A 423 31.14 -21.56 22.45
CA VAL A 423 30.04 -21.10 21.58
C VAL A 423 30.60 -20.09 20.60
N GLN A 424 30.21 -20.21 19.35
CA GLN A 424 30.54 -19.22 18.33
C GLN A 424 29.40 -18.23 18.24
N ILE A 425 29.71 -16.95 18.32
CA ILE A 425 28.75 -15.84 18.13
C ILE A 425 29.16 -15.02 16.93
N GLU A 426 28.16 -14.53 16.20
CA GLU A 426 28.29 -13.56 15.12
C GLU A 426 27.80 -12.21 15.61
N GLN A 427 28.67 -11.20 15.54
CA GLN A 427 28.36 -9.82 15.90
C GLN A 427 27.87 -9.02 14.67
N ILE A 428 27.25 -7.87 14.90
CA ILE A 428 26.92 -6.92 13.83
C ILE A 428 28.16 -6.67 12.95
N GLY A 429 27.97 -6.79 11.62
CA GLY A 429 29.06 -6.68 10.64
C GLY A 429 29.78 -8.00 10.31
N GLY A 430 29.18 -9.15 10.67
CA GLY A 430 29.64 -10.49 10.26
C GLY A 430 30.88 -10.98 10.96
N LYS A 431 31.36 -10.29 12.03
CA LYS A 431 32.52 -10.72 12.79
C LYS A 431 32.15 -11.86 13.72
N THR A 432 32.77 -13.00 13.52
CA THR A 432 32.57 -14.16 14.39
C THR A 432 33.60 -14.17 15.54
N LYS A 433 33.17 -14.64 16.70
CA LYS A 433 33.99 -14.78 17.89
C LYS A 433 33.60 -16.04 18.65
N THR A 434 34.60 -16.81 19.08
CA THR A 434 34.40 -17.97 19.96
C THR A 434 34.56 -17.56 21.42
N ILE A 435 33.58 -17.89 22.25
CA ILE A 435 33.58 -17.55 23.69
C ILE A 435 33.14 -18.77 24.51
N LYS A 436 33.65 -18.91 25.74
CA LYS A 436 33.13 -19.91 26.70
C LYS A 436 31.71 -19.56 27.11
N LEU A 437 30.82 -20.55 27.21
CA LEU A 437 29.40 -20.35 27.56
C LEU A 437 29.24 -19.64 28.91
N SER A 438 29.98 -20.06 29.94
CA SER A 438 30.00 -19.40 31.26
C SER A 438 30.33 -17.90 31.18
N LYS A 439 31.28 -17.53 30.31
CA LYS A 439 31.64 -16.12 30.10
C LYS A 439 30.57 -15.34 29.31
N LEU A 440 29.94 -16.01 28.36
CA LEU A 440 28.83 -15.41 27.61
C LEU A 440 27.62 -15.15 28.53
N ILE A 441 27.21 -16.12 29.35
CA ILE A 441 26.15 -15.98 30.35
C ILE A 441 26.43 -14.82 31.30
N LYS A 442 27.68 -14.70 31.77
CA LYS A 442 28.05 -13.58 32.62
C LYS A 442 27.87 -12.23 31.91
N LEU A 443 28.31 -12.09 30.66
CA LEU A 443 28.13 -10.86 29.87
C LEU A 443 26.67 -10.54 29.66
N ILE A 444 25.83 -11.54 29.38
CA ILE A 444 24.37 -11.38 29.21
C ILE A 444 23.75 -10.85 30.50
N LYS A 445 24.09 -11.43 31.65
CA LYS A 445 23.56 -11.01 32.98
C LYS A 445 24.06 -9.62 33.38
N ASP A 446 25.36 -9.37 33.25
CA ASP A 446 25.98 -8.10 33.68
C ASP A 446 25.46 -6.90 32.85
N ASN A 447 24.98 -7.11 31.63
CA ASN A 447 24.47 -6.08 30.74
C ASN A 447 22.94 -6.20 30.47
N GLU A 448 22.25 -7.08 31.20
CA GLU A 448 20.80 -7.29 31.09
C GLU A 448 20.33 -7.56 29.65
N VAL A 449 21.14 -8.26 28.85
CA VAL A 449 20.88 -8.54 27.44
C VAL A 449 19.63 -9.43 27.30
N ILE A 450 18.74 -9.08 26.38
CA ILE A 450 17.55 -9.86 26.05
C ILE A 450 17.94 -10.96 25.05
N MET A 451 17.66 -12.21 25.42
CA MET A 451 17.95 -13.37 24.58
C MET A 451 16.68 -14.00 24.04
N SER A 452 16.60 -14.15 22.73
CA SER A 452 15.55 -14.96 22.10
C SER A 452 15.92 -16.46 22.13
N PRO A 453 14.93 -17.36 22.12
CA PRO A 453 15.20 -18.81 22.13
C PRO A 453 16.09 -19.30 20.98
N ASN A 454 16.04 -18.67 19.80
CA ASN A 454 16.89 -19.01 18.65
C ASN A 454 18.31 -18.41 18.71
N GLY A 455 18.71 -17.88 19.87
CA GLY A 455 20.09 -17.41 20.11
C GLY A 455 20.41 -16.01 19.60
N VAL A 456 19.40 -15.20 19.27
CA VAL A 456 19.61 -13.79 18.91
C VAL A 456 19.54 -12.92 20.17
N ALA A 457 20.49 -12.00 20.31
CA ALA A 457 20.67 -11.14 21.47
C ALA A 457 20.33 -9.67 21.13
N PHE A 458 19.54 -9.04 21.99
CA PHE A 458 19.14 -7.64 21.84
C PHE A 458 19.54 -6.81 23.07
N ASP A 459 19.85 -5.54 22.81
CA ASP A 459 20.15 -4.53 23.82
C ASP A 459 18.89 -4.17 24.62
N SER A 460 18.97 -4.15 25.94
CA SER A 460 17.89 -3.70 26.83
C SER A 460 18.02 -2.25 27.29
N GLN A 461 19.17 -1.62 27.03
CA GLN A 461 19.47 -0.27 27.54
C GLN A 461 18.82 0.85 26.72
N ARG A 462 18.34 0.54 25.53
CA ARG A 462 17.59 1.45 24.66
C ARG A 462 16.41 0.71 24.02
N ILE A 463 15.35 1.41 23.76
CA ILE A 463 14.17 0.87 23.07
C ILE A 463 14.39 0.98 21.56
N SER A 464 14.09 -0.09 20.83
CA SER A 464 14.09 -0.10 19.38
C SER A 464 13.02 0.87 18.83
N ILE A 465 13.36 1.61 17.78
CA ILE A 465 12.41 2.48 17.06
C ILE A 465 11.19 1.69 16.58
N VAL A 466 11.40 0.46 16.11
CA VAL A 466 10.30 -0.42 15.68
C VAL A 466 9.37 -0.73 16.86
N CYS A 467 9.94 -1.02 18.02
CA CYS A 467 9.15 -1.29 19.24
C CYS A 467 8.42 -0.05 19.74
N GLU A 468 9.08 1.12 19.74
CA GLU A 468 8.44 2.40 20.08
C GLU A 468 7.23 2.69 19.16
N VAL A 469 7.40 2.49 17.84
CA VAL A 469 6.32 2.69 16.85
C VAL A 469 5.19 1.68 17.07
N MET A 470 5.50 0.40 17.31
CA MET A 470 4.49 -0.62 17.60
C MET A 470 3.70 -0.30 18.86
N GLU A 471 4.39 0.14 19.92
CA GLU A 471 3.75 0.49 21.19
C GLU A 471 2.86 1.71 21.04
N ASP A 472 3.30 2.77 20.35
CA ASP A 472 2.50 3.95 20.03
C ASP A 472 1.23 3.56 19.25
N TRP A 473 1.34 2.75 18.22
CA TRP A 473 0.19 2.29 17.44
C TRP A 473 -0.76 1.40 18.25
N PHE A 474 -0.24 0.60 19.16
CA PHE A 474 -1.04 -0.24 20.04
C PHE A 474 -1.85 0.61 21.02
N GLN A 475 -1.25 1.63 21.62
CA GLN A 475 -1.93 2.56 22.53
C GLN A 475 -2.98 3.40 21.77
N LYS A 476 -2.63 3.97 20.62
CA LYS A 476 -3.57 4.69 19.76
C LYS A 476 -4.77 3.82 19.37
N ARG A 477 -4.53 2.56 19.00
CA ARG A 477 -5.62 1.63 18.69
C ARG A 477 -6.56 1.42 19.89
N LYS A 478 -6.01 1.28 21.09
CA LYS A 478 -6.80 1.13 22.31
C LYS A 478 -7.65 2.37 22.59
N GLU A 479 -7.06 3.56 22.43
CA GLU A 479 -7.79 4.82 22.57
C GLU A 479 -8.95 4.94 21.57
N PHE A 480 -8.70 4.68 20.29
CA PHE A 480 -9.73 4.77 19.25
C PHE A 480 -10.82 3.72 19.42
N LYS A 481 -10.50 2.52 19.92
CA LYS A 481 -11.51 1.54 20.31
C LYS A 481 -12.40 2.02 21.45
N ASN A 482 -11.86 2.73 22.42
CA ASN A 482 -12.65 3.31 23.51
C ASN A 482 -13.55 4.44 22.97
N LYS A 483 -13.00 5.38 22.19
CA LYS A 483 -13.78 6.46 21.55
C LYS A 483 -14.89 5.90 20.64
N MET A 484 -14.62 4.81 19.91
CA MET A 484 -15.62 4.10 19.10
C MET A 484 -16.78 3.57 19.98
N LYS A 485 -16.47 2.93 21.12
CA LYS A 485 -17.49 2.44 22.05
C LYS A 485 -18.33 3.58 22.64
N ASP A 486 -17.67 4.68 23.00
CA ASP A 486 -18.36 5.86 23.58
C ASP A 486 -19.29 6.51 22.54
N ALA A 487 -18.85 6.63 21.28
CA ALA A 487 -19.69 7.10 20.17
C ALA A 487 -20.89 6.16 19.93
N GLY A 488 -20.67 4.84 19.98
CA GLY A 488 -21.74 3.84 19.87
C GLY A 488 -22.77 3.96 21.01
N ASN A 489 -22.30 4.14 22.23
CA ASN A 489 -23.18 4.32 23.42
C ASN A 489 -23.97 5.63 23.36
N SER A 490 -23.41 6.69 22.75
CA SER A 490 -24.10 7.98 22.56
C SER A 490 -25.02 8.02 21.33
N GLY A 491 -25.01 6.98 20.49
CA GLY A 491 -25.77 6.91 19.24
C GLY A 491 -25.18 7.74 18.09
N ASP A 492 -23.94 8.24 18.23
CA ASP A 492 -23.24 8.97 17.16
C ASP A 492 -22.63 8.00 16.16
N THR A 493 -23.44 7.56 15.22
CA THR A 493 -23.05 6.60 14.17
C THR A 493 -21.89 7.12 13.32
N LYS A 494 -21.84 8.43 13.03
CA LYS A 494 -20.78 9.03 12.21
C LYS A 494 -19.41 8.94 12.89
N MET A 495 -19.34 9.29 14.16
CA MET A 495 -18.10 9.19 14.93
C MET A 495 -17.73 7.73 15.24
N TYR A 496 -18.73 6.86 15.44
CA TYR A 496 -18.47 5.43 15.55
C TYR A 496 -17.75 4.87 14.33
N GLU A 497 -18.27 5.12 13.13
CA GLU A 497 -17.66 4.67 11.88
C GLU A 497 -16.27 5.29 11.65
N TYR A 498 -16.08 6.56 12.01
CA TYR A 498 -14.79 7.24 11.90
C TYR A 498 -13.73 6.58 12.81
N TYR A 499 -14.04 6.36 14.09
CA TYR A 499 -13.10 5.73 15.02
C TYR A 499 -12.88 4.25 14.70
N ASP A 500 -13.88 3.55 14.18
CA ASP A 500 -13.71 2.16 13.72
C ASP A 500 -12.71 2.09 12.56
N ARG A 501 -12.79 2.97 11.59
CA ARG A 501 -11.80 3.04 10.50
C ARG A 501 -10.38 3.27 11.01
N ILE A 502 -10.18 4.22 11.92
CA ILE A 502 -8.85 4.50 12.45
C ILE A 502 -8.29 3.29 13.22
N GLN A 503 -9.07 2.66 14.08
CA GLN A 503 -8.57 1.49 14.82
C GLN A 503 -8.29 0.29 13.89
N GLN A 504 -9.00 0.16 12.76
CA GLN A 504 -8.69 -0.82 11.73
C GLN A 504 -7.36 -0.51 11.03
N ILE A 505 -7.06 0.76 10.73
CA ILE A 505 -5.77 1.18 10.17
C ILE A 505 -4.63 0.81 11.11
N MET A 506 -4.76 1.11 12.40
CA MET A 506 -3.75 0.73 13.40
C MET A 506 -3.54 -0.78 13.45
N LYS A 507 -4.62 -1.58 13.29
CA LYS A 507 -4.50 -3.05 13.18
C LYS A 507 -3.74 -3.46 11.92
N ILE A 508 -3.97 -2.79 10.79
CA ILE A 508 -3.26 -3.07 9.54
C ILE A 508 -1.77 -2.77 9.71
N PHE A 509 -1.41 -1.63 10.27
CA PHE A 509 -0.01 -1.28 10.52
C PHE A 509 0.68 -2.28 11.45
N LEU A 510 0.08 -2.60 12.60
CA LEU A 510 0.63 -3.56 13.56
C LEU A 510 0.85 -4.96 12.95
N ASN A 511 -0.09 -5.43 12.11
CA ASN A 511 0.05 -6.73 11.45
C ASN A 511 1.06 -6.68 10.29
N SER A 512 1.18 -5.54 9.62
CA SER A 512 2.07 -5.38 8.46
C SER A 512 3.54 -5.26 8.87
N ILE A 513 3.83 -4.66 10.03
CA ILE A 513 5.21 -4.44 10.47
C ILE A 513 5.95 -5.77 10.65
N TYR A 514 5.30 -6.77 11.22
CA TYR A 514 5.86 -8.11 11.36
C TYR A 514 6.17 -8.78 10.01
N GLY A 515 5.32 -8.58 9.01
CA GLY A 515 5.52 -9.15 7.67
C GLY A 515 6.55 -8.40 6.81
N VAL A 516 7.09 -7.29 7.30
CA VAL A 516 8.08 -6.44 6.60
C VAL A 516 9.45 -6.55 7.25
N LEU A 517 9.52 -6.81 8.55
CA LEU A 517 10.75 -7.06 9.32
C LEU A 517 11.28 -8.46 9.08
#